data_42c8b590e9104ccb94fcda79b17cf6b8
#
_entry.id   42c8b590e9104ccb94fcda79b17cf6b8
#
_cell.length_a   1.000
_cell.length_b   1.000
_cell.length_c   1.000
_cell.angle_alpha   90.00
_cell.angle_beta   90.00
_cell.angle_gamma   90.00
#
_symmetry.space_group_name_H-M   'P 1'
#
loop_
_entity.id
_entity.type
_entity.pdbx_description
1 polymer ?
#
loop_
_entity_poly.entity_id
_entity_poly.type
_entity_poly.pdbx_seq_one_letter_code
_entity_poly.pdbx_strand_id
1 'polypeptide(L)'
;SKIVIKFEKFLKELTYFYKLSLLGWIKKKKIITSFLIGTLVLTIFLFNFAPKELIAPEDRGAFFVIVKAPQGSGFNFTKTKAEEIEKLLLPSVGKGEYRKLIMRVPGFGRSAKQVNSGFIIVLLEPWSKRDRHGVEIMRESFGKIGRVPGVLAFPIMPQGIRTGGIESPVQFVILGSTYDQLSKWKEIIKKE
;
A
#
# COMPACT_ATOMS: atom_id res chain seq x y z
N SER A 1 38.79 3.25 -42.89
CA SER A 1 37.53 2.53 -43.13
C SER A 1 36.46 3.54 -43.56
N LYS A 2 35.72 3.24 -44.66
CA LYS A 2 34.65 4.12 -45.18
C LYS A 2 33.57 4.43 -44.16
N ILE A 3 33.37 3.58 -43.14
CA ILE A 3 32.44 3.74 -42.05
C ILE A 3 32.90 4.87 -41.10
N VAL A 4 34.21 4.92 -40.80
CA VAL A 4 34.77 5.94 -39.91
C VAL A 4 34.64 7.34 -40.56
N ILE A 5 34.90 7.46 -41.82
CA ILE A 5 34.79 8.74 -42.56
C ILE A 5 33.33 9.24 -42.59
N LYS A 6 32.34 8.33 -42.79
CA LYS A 6 30.93 8.69 -42.72
C LYS A 6 30.51 9.13 -41.32
N PHE A 7 31.01 8.45 -40.29
CA PHE A 7 30.73 8.79 -38.90
C PHE A 7 31.33 10.14 -38.51
N GLU A 8 32.57 10.40 -38.91
CA GLU A 8 33.20 11.73 -38.68
C GLU A 8 32.47 12.86 -39.39
N LYS A 9 32.01 12.63 -40.62
CA LYS A 9 31.19 13.62 -41.34
C LYS A 9 29.88 13.89 -40.62
N PHE A 10 29.15 12.84 -40.19
CA PHE A 10 27.95 12.99 -39.41
C PHE A 10 28.16 13.76 -38.12
N LEU A 11 29.23 13.48 -37.36
CA LEU A 11 29.55 14.19 -36.13
C LEU A 11 29.86 15.68 -36.40
N LYS A 12 30.57 16.00 -37.48
CA LYS A 12 30.85 17.38 -37.85
C LYS A 12 29.56 18.14 -38.20
N GLU A 13 28.67 17.54 -38.98
CA GLU A 13 27.37 18.15 -39.32
C GLU A 13 26.50 18.35 -38.07
N LEU A 14 26.47 17.37 -37.16
CA LEU A 14 25.74 17.45 -35.89
C LEU A 14 26.31 18.58 -35.01
N THR A 15 27.62 18.65 -34.89
CA THR A 15 28.30 19.69 -34.10
C THR A 15 28.05 21.09 -34.67
N TYR A 16 28.04 21.21 -36.00
CA TYR A 16 27.74 22.48 -36.66
C TYR A 16 26.28 22.91 -36.40
N PHE A 17 25.34 22.01 -36.55
CA PHE A 17 23.94 22.28 -36.30
C PHE A 17 23.67 22.64 -34.83
N TYR A 18 24.30 21.90 -33.89
CA TYR A 18 24.27 22.21 -32.47
C TYR A 18 24.80 23.63 -32.16
N LYS A 19 25.94 23.97 -32.72
CA LYS A 19 26.55 25.31 -32.54
C LYS A 19 25.64 26.43 -33.03
N LEU A 20 25.02 26.29 -34.21
CA LEU A 20 24.10 27.28 -34.76
C LEU A 20 22.84 27.41 -33.90
N SER A 21 22.29 26.30 -33.49
CA SER A 21 21.11 26.24 -32.61
C SER A 21 21.41 26.93 -31.27
N LEU A 22 22.54 26.58 -30.63
CA LEU A 22 22.97 27.16 -29.37
C LEU A 22 23.14 28.67 -29.43
N LEU A 23 23.82 29.17 -30.47
CA LEU A 23 24.01 30.61 -30.68
C LEU A 23 22.70 31.35 -30.91
N GLY A 24 21.75 30.71 -31.60
CA GLY A 24 20.39 31.21 -31.78
C GLY A 24 19.59 31.34 -30.47
N TRP A 25 19.69 30.33 -29.60
CA TRP A 25 19.02 30.33 -28.30
C TRP A 25 19.62 31.32 -27.32
N ILE A 26 20.98 31.43 -27.25
CA ILE A 26 21.66 32.35 -26.33
C ILE A 26 21.23 33.80 -26.58
N LYS A 27 20.94 34.17 -27.83
CA LYS A 27 20.45 35.52 -28.16
C LYS A 27 19.03 35.78 -27.62
N LYS A 28 18.23 34.74 -27.37
CA LYS A 28 16.82 34.84 -26.92
C LYS A 28 16.70 34.70 -25.39
N LYS A 29 17.47 35.48 -24.63
CA LYS A 29 17.53 35.41 -23.16
C LYS A 29 16.16 35.42 -22.49
N LYS A 30 15.22 36.28 -22.94
CA LYS A 30 13.87 36.34 -22.36
C LYS A 30 13.10 35.04 -22.50
N ILE A 31 13.22 34.35 -23.64
CA ILE A 31 12.53 33.08 -23.89
C ILE A 31 13.10 31.99 -22.98
N ILE A 32 14.44 31.94 -22.86
CA ILE A 32 15.11 30.97 -21.98
C ILE A 32 14.70 31.18 -20.52
N THR A 33 14.70 32.44 -20.06
CA THR A 33 14.30 32.78 -18.69
C THR A 33 12.83 32.43 -18.43
N SER A 34 11.92 32.75 -19.39
CA SER A 34 10.52 32.38 -19.27
C SER A 34 10.30 30.88 -19.23
N PHE A 35 11.04 30.13 -20.05
CA PHE A 35 11.00 28.65 -20.04
C PHE A 35 11.49 28.08 -18.71
N LEU A 36 12.58 28.63 -18.18
CA LEU A 36 13.14 28.20 -16.89
C LEU A 36 12.15 28.47 -15.73
N ILE A 37 11.53 29.66 -15.71
CA ILE A 37 10.49 30.01 -14.72
C ILE A 37 9.28 29.09 -14.89
N GLY A 38 8.83 28.86 -16.12
CA GLY A 38 7.72 27.96 -16.41
C GLY A 38 7.98 26.54 -15.94
N THR A 39 9.18 26.02 -16.17
CA THR A 39 9.59 24.70 -15.69
C THR A 39 9.62 24.63 -14.17
N LEU A 40 10.12 25.68 -13.51
CA LEU A 40 10.15 25.74 -12.04
C LEU A 40 8.72 25.74 -11.46
N VAL A 41 7.82 26.56 -12.00
CA VAL A 41 6.43 26.60 -11.58
C VAL A 41 5.74 25.24 -11.80
N LEU A 42 5.95 24.65 -12.98
CA LEU A 42 5.42 23.32 -13.29
C LEU A 42 5.95 22.25 -12.32
N THR A 43 7.23 22.30 -11.98
CA THR A 43 7.82 21.36 -11.02
C THR A 43 7.19 21.49 -9.64
N ILE A 44 7.01 22.72 -9.14
CA ILE A 44 6.35 22.96 -7.84
C ILE A 44 4.90 22.49 -7.90
N PHE A 45 4.20 22.76 -8.99
CA PHE A 45 2.82 22.31 -9.19
C PHE A 45 2.74 20.77 -9.16
N LEU A 46 3.53 20.07 -9.96
CA LEU A 46 3.56 18.61 -10.00
C LEU A 46 3.95 17.99 -8.65
N PHE A 47 4.89 18.61 -7.93
CA PHE A 47 5.31 18.13 -6.62
C PHE A 47 4.17 18.18 -5.59
N ASN A 48 3.29 19.18 -5.65
CA ASN A 48 2.14 19.27 -4.76
C ASN A 48 1.03 18.26 -5.12
N PHE A 49 0.89 17.94 -6.40
CA PHE A 49 -0.12 16.98 -6.88
C PHE A 49 0.36 15.52 -6.90
N ALA A 50 1.67 15.30 -6.84
CA ALA A 50 2.21 13.96 -6.80
C ALA A 50 1.75 13.25 -5.51
N PRO A 51 1.18 12.04 -5.61
CA PRO A 51 0.83 11.25 -4.43
C PRO A 51 2.08 10.99 -3.61
N LYS A 52 2.04 11.39 -2.33
CA LYS A 52 3.16 11.23 -1.38
C LYS A 52 3.09 9.86 -0.71
N GLU A 53 2.98 8.81 -1.50
CA GLU A 53 2.95 7.43 -1.02
C GLU A 53 4.35 6.84 -1.11
N LEU A 54 4.81 6.26 0.01
CA LEU A 54 6.10 5.57 0.05
C LEU A 54 6.05 4.28 -0.78
N ILE A 55 4.91 3.58 -0.73
CA ILE A 55 4.65 2.34 -1.47
C ILE A 55 3.18 2.34 -1.86
N ALA A 56 2.89 2.35 -3.15
CA ALA A 56 1.52 2.20 -3.63
C ALA A 56 0.97 0.80 -3.26
N PRO A 57 -0.31 0.69 -2.87
CA PRO A 57 -0.93 -0.60 -2.60
C PRO A 57 -0.95 -1.44 -3.87
N GLU A 58 -0.16 -2.51 -3.87
CA GLU A 58 -0.01 -3.42 -5.00
C GLU A 58 -1.04 -4.54 -4.93
N ASP A 59 -1.74 -4.78 -6.03
CA ASP A 59 -2.65 -5.92 -6.13
C ASP A 59 -1.92 -7.21 -6.46
N ARG A 60 -1.69 -8.04 -5.46
CA ARG A 60 -1.01 -9.34 -5.59
C ARG A 60 -1.96 -10.53 -5.72
N GLY A 61 -3.22 -10.28 -6.01
CA GLY A 61 -4.22 -11.34 -6.10
C GLY A 61 -4.56 -11.99 -4.75
N ALA A 62 -4.27 -11.31 -3.64
CA ALA A 62 -4.63 -11.75 -2.30
C ALA A 62 -4.68 -10.57 -1.33
N PHE A 63 -5.51 -10.67 -0.32
CA PHE A 63 -5.46 -9.81 0.86
C PHE A 63 -5.61 -10.63 2.14
N PHE A 64 -5.24 -10.04 3.26
CA PHE A 64 -5.25 -10.70 4.54
C PHE A 64 -6.28 -10.05 5.45
N VAL A 65 -7.04 -10.86 6.19
CA VAL A 65 -7.91 -10.37 7.25
C VAL A 65 -7.28 -10.75 8.58
N ILE A 66 -6.95 -9.74 9.37
CA ILE A 66 -6.46 -9.92 10.74
C ILE A 66 -7.68 -9.91 11.65
N VAL A 67 -7.78 -10.94 12.49
CA VAL A 67 -8.81 -11.06 13.51
C VAL A 67 -8.13 -10.96 14.87
N LYS A 68 -8.54 -9.98 15.68
CA LYS A 68 -7.98 -9.76 17.01
C LYS A 68 -9.09 -9.76 18.04
N ALA A 69 -9.11 -10.78 18.87
CA ALA A 69 -10.01 -10.88 20.00
C ALA A 69 -9.48 -10.08 21.22
N PRO A 70 -10.30 -9.69 22.18
CA PRO A 70 -9.89 -9.04 23.41
C PRO A 70 -8.79 -9.80 24.13
N GLN A 71 -7.97 -9.08 24.88
CA GLN A 71 -6.94 -9.70 25.71
C GLN A 71 -7.58 -10.62 26.75
N GLY A 72 -7.03 -11.82 26.94
CA GLY A 72 -7.62 -12.86 27.80
C GLY A 72 -8.60 -13.80 27.10
N SER A 73 -8.96 -13.54 25.84
CA SER A 73 -9.79 -14.47 25.06
C SER A 73 -9.08 -15.78 24.79
N GLY A 74 -9.77 -16.89 25.01
CA GLY A 74 -9.27 -18.23 24.72
C GLY A 74 -9.29 -18.57 23.23
N PHE A 75 -8.62 -19.68 22.89
CA PHE A 75 -8.56 -20.20 21.52
C PHE A 75 -9.93 -20.44 20.89
N ASN A 76 -10.84 -21.09 21.62
CA ASN A 76 -12.18 -21.43 21.11
C ASN A 76 -12.98 -20.19 20.76
N PHE A 77 -12.95 -19.14 21.59
CA PHE A 77 -13.63 -17.88 21.30
C PHE A 77 -13.08 -17.25 20.01
N THR A 78 -11.77 -17.15 19.90
CA THR A 78 -11.11 -16.57 18.72
C THR A 78 -11.42 -17.38 17.46
N LYS A 79 -11.39 -18.71 17.56
CA LYS A 79 -11.73 -19.62 16.46
C LYS A 79 -13.17 -19.41 16.01
N THR A 80 -14.14 -19.43 16.93
CA THR A 80 -15.56 -19.21 16.59
C THR A 80 -15.77 -17.87 15.89
N LYS A 81 -15.12 -16.80 16.36
CA LYS A 81 -15.22 -15.48 15.74
C LYS A 81 -14.57 -15.42 14.36
N ALA A 82 -13.45 -16.12 14.18
CA ALA A 82 -12.82 -16.22 12.87
C ALA A 82 -13.69 -17.02 11.88
N GLU A 83 -14.38 -18.08 12.35
CA GLU A 83 -15.35 -18.85 11.56
C GLU A 83 -16.58 -18.00 11.19
N GLU A 84 -17.06 -17.12 12.07
CA GLU A 84 -18.13 -16.16 11.75
C GLU A 84 -17.71 -15.24 10.60
N ILE A 85 -16.48 -14.72 10.64
CA ILE A 85 -15.91 -13.87 9.58
C ILE A 85 -15.76 -14.66 8.28
N GLU A 86 -15.25 -15.88 8.35
CA GLU A 86 -15.12 -16.76 7.18
C GLU A 86 -16.48 -17.01 6.52
N LYS A 87 -17.52 -17.30 7.30
CA LYS A 87 -18.89 -17.50 6.80
C LYS A 87 -19.45 -16.26 6.07
N LEU A 88 -19.06 -15.06 6.47
CA LEU A 88 -19.47 -13.83 5.78
C LEU A 88 -18.76 -13.65 4.42
N LEU A 89 -17.53 -14.16 4.29
CA LEU A 89 -16.73 -14.07 3.07
C LEU A 89 -16.99 -15.25 2.11
N LEU A 90 -17.35 -16.40 2.64
CA LEU A 90 -17.55 -17.66 1.89
C LEU A 90 -18.52 -17.53 0.70
N PRO A 91 -19.67 -16.81 0.81
CA PRO A 91 -20.58 -16.64 -0.32
C PRO A 91 -20.00 -15.94 -1.55
N SER A 92 -18.87 -15.26 -1.43
CA SER A 92 -18.17 -14.60 -2.52
C SER A 92 -17.16 -15.53 -3.24
N VAL A 93 -16.89 -16.71 -2.67
CA VAL A 93 -15.97 -17.70 -3.26
C VAL A 93 -16.65 -18.36 -4.47
N GLY A 94 -15.94 -18.44 -5.59
CA GLY A 94 -16.44 -19.03 -6.84
C GLY A 94 -17.42 -18.15 -7.62
N LYS A 95 -17.65 -16.90 -7.18
CA LYS A 95 -18.51 -15.92 -7.87
C LYS A 95 -17.74 -14.90 -8.71
N GLY A 96 -16.53 -15.24 -9.12
CA GLY A 96 -15.70 -14.44 -10.03
C GLY A 96 -14.65 -13.56 -9.36
N GLU A 97 -14.64 -13.42 -8.04
CA GLU A 97 -13.67 -12.57 -7.34
C GLU A 97 -12.79 -13.33 -6.35
N TYR A 98 -13.41 -14.14 -5.48
CA TYR A 98 -12.68 -14.94 -4.48
C TYR A 98 -12.48 -16.35 -4.99
N ARG A 99 -11.24 -16.78 -5.02
CA ARG A 99 -10.86 -18.13 -5.42
C ARG A 99 -10.83 -19.08 -4.23
N LYS A 100 -10.27 -18.66 -3.08
CA LYS A 100 -10.08 -19.52 -1.92
C LYS A 100 -9.92 -18.70 -0.65
N LEU A 101 -10.40 -19.24 0.47
CA LEU A 101 -10.13 -18.76 1.82
C LEU A 101 -9.25 -19.75 2.56
N ILE A 102 -8.29 -19.25 3.32
CA ILE A 102 -7.44 -20.05 4.22
C ILE A 102 -7.45 -19.38 5.58
N MET A 103 -8.13 -19.99 6.55
CA MET A 103 -8.19 -19.51 7.93
C MET A 103 -7.14 -20.20 8.79
N ARG A 104 -6.54 -19.45 9.69
CA ARG A 104 -5.62 -19.97 10.72
C ARG A 104 -5.83 -19.25 12.04
N VAL A 105 -5.97 -20.05 13.11
CA VAL A 105 -5.98 -19.60 14.50
C VAL A 105 -5.06 -20.56 15.27
N PRO A 106 -4.07 -20.06 16.04
CA PRO A 106 -3.59 -18.69 16.14
C PRO A 106 -2.99 -18.14 14.82
N GLY A 107 -2.84 -16.83 14.74
CA GLY A 107 -2.30 -16.15 13.55
C GLY A 107 -0.86 -16.53 13.17
N PHE A 108 -0.19 -15.72 12.36
CA PHE A 108 1.18 -15.96 11.89
C PHE A 108 2.22 -15.08 12.62
N GLY A 109 3.50 -15.49 12.57
CA GLY A 109 4.62 -14.70 13.05
C GLY A 109 4.53 -14.45 14.56
N ARG A 110 4.64 -13.19 14.97
CA ARG A 110 4.51 -12.80 16.39
C ARG A 110 3.18 -13.19 17.01
N SER A 111 2.12 -13.19 16.21
CA SER A 111 0.77 -13.60 16.64
C SER A 111 0.57 -15.10 16.73
N ALA A 112 1.51 -15.93 16.26
CA ALA A 112 1.42 -17.39 16.33
C ALA A 112 1.38 -17.94 17.77
N LYS A 113 1.90 -17.17 18.73
CA LYS A 113 1.86 -17.51 20.17
C LYS A 113 0.64 -16.92 20.89
N GLN A 114 -0.15 -16.07 20.21
CA GLN A 114 -1.28 -15.38 20.80
C GLN A 114 -2.58 -16.06 20.38
N VAL A 115 -3.18 -16.80 21.31
CA VAL A 115 -4.46 -17.51 21.08
C VAL A 115 -5.65 -16.58 20.79
N ASN A 116 -5.51 -15.30 21.13
CA ASN A 116 -6.51 -14.26 20.86
C ASN A 116 -6.33 -13.59 19.49
N SER A 117 -5.58 -14.19 18.58
CA SER A 117 -5.42 -13.67 17.22
C SER A 117 -5.71 -14.74 16.18
N GLY A 118 -6.36 -14.35 15.10
CA GLY A 118 -6.64 -15.15 13.92
C GLY A 118 -6.18 -14.44 12.65
N PHE A 119 -6.09 -15.21 11.58
CA PHE A 119 -5.62 -14.72 10.28
C PHE A 119 -6.35 -15.47 9.16
N ILE A 120 -6.95 -14.74 8.23
CA ILE A 120 -7.61 -15.30 7.06
C ILE A 120 -6.92 -14.76 5.81
N ILE A 121 -6.43 -15.64 4.96
CA ILE A 121 -5.91 -15.31 3.64
C ILE A 121 -7.08 -15.41 2.66
N VAL A 122 -7.39 -14.35 1.97
CA VAL A 122 -8.35 -14.31 0.88
C VAL A 122 -7.57 -14.27 -0.42
N LEU A 123 -7.58 -15.39 -1.13
CA LEU A 123 -7.00 -15.48 -2.47
C LEU A 123 -8.05 -15.04 -3.49
N LEU A 124 -7.67 -14.10 -4.33
CA LEU A 124 -8.51 -13.58 -5.40
C LEU A 124 -8.32 -14.39 -6.69
N GLU A 125 -9.28 -14.32 -7.57
CA GLU A 125 -9.12 -14.83 -8.94
C GLU A 125 -8.03 -14.06 -9.69
N PRO A 126 -7.37 -14.67 -10.66
CA PRO A 126 -6.39 -13.99 -11.52
C PRO A 126 -6.98 -12.74 -12.17
N TRP A 127 -6.16 -11.73 -12.41
CA TRP A 127 -6.56 -10.46 -13.01
C TRP A 127 -7.34 -10.62 -14.33
N SER A 128 -7.01 -11.67 -15.11
CA SER A 128 -7.71 -12.00 -16.35
C SER A 128 -9.14 -12.50 -16.16
N LYS A 129 -9.56 -12.82 -14.93
CA LYS A 129 -10.88 -13.37 -14.59
C LYS A 129 -11.69 -12.48 -13.66
N ARG A 130 -11.20 -11.30 -13.35
CA ARG A 130 -11.91 -10.32 -12.51
C ARG A 130 -11.82 -8.92 -13.09
N ASP A 131 -12.88 -8.14 -12.94
CA ASP A 131 -12.97 -6.78 -13.47
C ASP A 131 -12.49 -5.74 -12.46
N ARG A 132 -12.56 -6.05 -11.15
CA ARG A 132 -12.25 -5.10 -10.07
C ARG A 132 -10.84 -5.29 -9.52
N HIS A 133 -10.23 -4.17 -9.11
CA HIS A 133 -8.93 -4.18 -8.45
C HIS A 133 -9.04 -4.75 -7.02
N GLY A 134 -8.03 -5.51 -6.58
CA GLY A 134 -8.04 -6.16 -5.27
C GLY A 134 -8.23 -5.23 -4.08
N VAL A 135 -7.80 -3.97 -4.18
CA VAL A 135 -8.02 -2.94 -3.15
C VAL A 135 -9.51 -2.60 -2.98
N GLU A 136 -10.26 -2.55 -4.07
CA GLU A 136 -11.71 -2.28 -4.04
C GLU A 136 -12.46 -3.44 -3.38
N ILE A 137 -12.12 -4.67 -3.79
CA ILE A 137 -12.67 -5.90 -3.23
C ILE A 137 -12.37 -5.99 -1.72
N MET A 138 -11.14 -5.64 -1.33
CA MET A 138 -10.74 -5.58 0.07
C MET A 138 -11.55 -4.55 0.86
N ARG A 139 -11.76 -3.35 0.32
CA ARG A 139 -12.56 -2.29 0.97
C ARG A 139 -14.01 -2.71 1.18
N GLU A 140 -14.62 -3.36 0.19
CA GLU A 140 -15.98 -3.90 0.34
C GLU A 140 -16.05 -4.96 1.44
N SER A 141 -15.06 -5.86 1.49
CA SER A 141 -15.00 -6.88 2.52
C SER A 141 -14.93 -6.28 3.93
N PHE A 142 -14.25 -5.14 4.11
CA PHE A 142 -14.20 -4.45 5.41
C PHE A 142 -15.59 -4.08 5.93
N GLY A 143 -16.48 -3.61 5.08
CA GLY A 143 -17.87 -3.30 5.45
C GLY A 143 -18.65 -4.50 5.98
N LYS A 144 -18.31 -5.71 5.50
CA LYS A 144 -18.95 -6.97 5.92
C LYS A 144 -18.36 -7.49 7.22
N ILE A 145 -17.03 -7.54 7.32
CA ILE A 145 -16.33 -8.17 8.46
C ILE A 145 -16.21 -7.27 9.69
N GLY A 146 -16.15 -5.94 9.51
CA GLY A 146 -16.02 -4.99 10.59
C GLY A 146 -17.21 -4.93 11.54
N ARG A 147 -18.34 -5.56 11.17
CA ARG A 147 -19.58 -5.62 11.99
C ARG A 147 -19.64 -6.80 12.93
N VAL A 148 -18.67 -7.72 12.90
CA VAL A 148 -18.68 -8.89 13.79
C VAL A 148 -18.38 -8.43 15.23
N PRO A 149 -19.32 -8.59 16.16
CA PRO A 149 -19.15 -8.09 17.52
C PRO A 149 -18.15 -8.94 18.30
N GLY A 150 -17.45 -8.31 19.23
CA GLY A 150 -16.55 -8.97 20.16
C GLY A 150 -15.13 -9.20 19.63
N VAL A 151 -14.82 -8.86 18.38
CA VAL A 151 -13.48 -8.91 17.80
C VAL A 151 -13.22 -7.69 16.96
N LEU A 152 -11.94 -7.35 16.80
CA LEU A 152 -11.48 -6.38 15.82
C LEU A 152 -11.02 -7.14 14.58
N ALA A 153 -11.74 -6.96 13.47
CA ALA A 153 -11.40 -7.58 12.19
C ALA A 153 -11.14 -6.49 11.13
N PHE A 154 -10.00 -6.56 10.48
CA PHE A 154 -9.65 -5.61 9.43
C PHE A 154 -8.83 -6.27 8.32
N PRO A 155 -9.13 -5.95 7.05
CA PRO A 155 -8.38 -6.45 5.93
C PRO A 155 -7.17 -5.56 5.64
N ILE A 156 -6.09 -6.16 5.18
CA ILE A 156 -4.86 -5.49 4.75
C ILE A 156 -4.36 -6.10 3.45
N MET A 157 -3.79 -5.25 2.59
CA MET A 157 -3.08 -5.72 1.40
C MET A 157 -1.64 -6.09 1.78
N PRO A 158 -1.11 -7.23 1.24
CA PRO A 158 0.30 -7.54 1.38
C PRO A 158 1.14 -6.51 0.63
N GLN A 159 2.08 -5.88 1.32
CA GLN A 159 3.01 -4.93 0.71
C GLN A 159 4.16 -5.65 0.01
N GLY A 160 4.63 -5.11 -1.13
CA GLY A 160 5.75 -5.64 -1.91
C GLY A 160 7.07 -5.58 -1.17
N ILE A 161 7.30 -4.52 -0.45
CA ILE A 161 8.50 -4.32 0.37
C ILE A 161 8.09 -4.42 1.84
N ARG A 162 8.69 -5.38 2.54
CA ARG A 162 8.47 -5.56 3.98
C ARG A 162 9.29 -4.53 4.76
N THR A 163 8.64 -3.53 5.29
CA THR A 163 9.25 -2.54 6.20
C THR A 163 9.11 -2.93 7.68
N GLY A 164 9.06 -4.23 7.99
CA GLY A 164 9.08 -4.66 9.39
C GLY A 164 7.87 -5.43 9.94
N GLY A 165 6.93 -5.86 9.10
CA GLY A 165 5.80 -6.69 9.55
C GLY A 165 4.44 -6.25 8.99
N ILE A 166 3.40 -6.97 9.39
CA ILE A 166 2.00 -6.60 9.15
C ILE A 166 1.64 -5.59 10.27
N GLU A 167 2.09 -4.36 10.13
CA GLU A 167 1.92 -3.35 11.17
C GLU A 167 1.17 -2.13 10.60
N SER A 168 0.46 -1.43 11.48
CA SER A 168 -0.22 -0.19 11.10
C SER A 168 0.79 0.83 10.59
N PRO A 169 0.45 1.65 9.58
CA PRO A 169 1.36 2.65 9.00
C PRO A 169 1.81 3.70 10.02
N VAL A 170 1.06 3.88 11.10
CA VAL A 170 1.41 4.75 12.21
C VAL A 170 1.31 3.96 13.51
N GLN A 171 2.38 3.96 14.28
CA GLN A 171 2.46 3.27 15.57
C GLN A 171 2.97 4.23 16.64
N PHE A 172 2.25 4.30 17.74
CA PHE A 172 2.68 5.02 18.93
C PHE A 172 2.98 4.03 20.06
N VAL A 173 4.14 4.17 20.65
CA VAL A 173 4.52 3.40 21.83
C VAL A 173 4.41 4.30 23.04
N ILE A 174 3.47 4.00 23.93
CA ILE A 174 3.29 4.73 25.18
C ILE A 174 4.04 3.94 26.26
N LEU A 175 5.02 4.57 26.86
CA LEU A 175 5.78 4.02 27.98
C LEU A 175 5.34 4.67 29.28
N GLY A 176 5.16 3.86 30.33
CA GLY A 176 4.80 4.35 31.66
C GLY A 176 5.23 3.37 32.73
N SER A 177 5.48 3.87 33.93
CA SER A 177 5.91 3.06 35.06
C SER A 177 4.78 2.26 35.72
N THR A 178 3.52 2.68 35.52
CA THR A 178 2.34 2.05 36.08
C THR A 178 1.20 1.94 35.06
N TYR A 179 0.32 0.95 35.22
CA TYR A 179 -0.86 0.76 34.36
C TYR A 179 -1.83 1.96 34.41
N ASP A 180 -1.96 2.63 35.56
CA ASP A 180 -2.83 3.80 35.72
C ASP A 180 -2.34 5.00 34.88
N GLN A 181 -1.04 5.20 34.84
CA GLN A 181 -0.43 6.24 33.99
C GLN A 181 -0.65 5.91 32.50
N LEU A 182 -0.45 4.66 32.09
CA LEU A 182 -0.69 4.23 30.70
C LEU A 182 -2.15 4.41 30.30
N SER A 183 -3.09 4.10 31.21
CA SER A 183 -4.53 4.29 30.98
C SER A 183 -4.88 5.77 30.79
N LYS A 184 -4.35 6.66 31.61
CA LYS A 184 -4.55 8.11 31.47
C LYS A 184 -4.00 8.65 30.15
N TRP A 185 -2.78 8.28 29.79
CA TRP A 185 -2.18 8.69 28.51
C TRP A 185 -2.95 8.18 27.30
N LYS A 186 -3.42 6.93 27.35
CA LYS A 186 -4.27 6.34 26.30
C LYS A 186 -5.54 7.15 26.07
N GLU A 187 -6.22 7.59 27.13
CA GLU A 187 -7.45 8.38 27.02
C GLU A 187 -7.19 9.80 26.47
N ILE A 188 -6.05 10.40 26.82
CA ILE A 188 -5.65 11.71 26.29
C ILE A 188 -5.40 11.64 24.78
N ILE A 189 -4.62 10.65 24.32
CA ILE A 189 -4.27 10.47 22.89
C ILE A 189 -5.49 10.11 22.04
N LYS A 190 -6.53 9.48 22.62
CA LYS A 190 -7.76 9.18 21.89
C LYS A 190 -8.67 10.39 21.68
N LYS A 191 -8.49 11.45 22.46
CA LYS A 191 -9.34 12.66 22.40
C LYS A 191 -8.83 13.70 21.42
N GLU A 192 -7.56 13.64 21.05
CA GLU A 192 -6.93 14.45 20.01
C GLU A 192 -6.87 13.69 18.66
#